data_d675a76e8b3008e85b24df7304c92b33
#
_entry.id   d675a76e8b3008e85b24df7304c92b33
#
_cell.length_a   1.000
_cell.length_b   1.000
_cell.length_c   1.000
_cell.angle_alpha   90.00
_cell.angle_beta   90.00
_cell.angle_gamma   90.00
#
_symmetry.space_group_name_H-M   'P 1'
#
loop_
_entity.id
_entity.type
_entity.pdbx_description
1 polymer ?
#
loop_
_entity_poly.entity_id
_entity_poly.type
_entity_poly.pdbx_seq_one_letter_code
_entity_poly.pdbx_strand_id
1 'polypeptide(L)'
;QYVHFSKSNRYALIDLYFPQINYGVECDEAHHKDNKFKDAAREIDLQTALSACSENGLTIRRVDATLDADALHARIREIVCEIKQKVAERGNQLPHWLNPEEEWRGIKERGILRVEDVYSFNTIADICQKCFGKDKNYKIQRSFFRVTDDRMLWCPKLAIKLPNGSKAAQARGWVNELSADGKTIIEYNDSGTSEVKHPNKPRLTFAKRKDERGEAA
;
A
#
# COMPACT_ATOMS: atom_id res chain seq x y z
N GLN A 1 9.26 -2.11 4.98
CA GLN A 1 8.32 -2.78 4.05
C GLN A 1 7.71 -4.02 4.70
N TYR A 2 6.37 -4.16 4.63
CA TYR A 2 5.68 -5.37 5.08
C TYR A 2 5.77 -6.47 4.02
N VAL A 3 6.12 -7.68 4.45
CA VAL A 3 6.12 -8.90 3.63
C VAL A 3 5.15 -9.90 4.24
N HIS A 4 4.11 -10.25 3.51
CA HIS A 4 3.09 -11.20 3.96
C HIS A 4 3.43 -12.63 3.57
N PHE A 5 3.30 -13.55 4.52
CA PHE A 5 3.51 -14.98 4.33
C PHE A 5 2.17 -15.67 4.11
N SER A 6 1.78 -15.88 2.87
CA SER A 6 0.46 -16.41 2.50
C SER A 6 0.12 -17.76 3.14
N LYS A 7 1.12 -18.62 3.38
CA LYS A 7 0.92 -19.95 3.98
C LYS A 7 0.64 -19.92 5.49
N SER A 8 1.15 -18.92 6.21
CA SER A 8 1.05 -18.86 7.68
C SER A 8 0.19 -17.71 8.18
N ASN A 9 -0.33 -16.88 7.28
CA ASN A 9 -1.04 -15.63 7.60
C ASN A 9 -0.27 -14.75 8.59
N ARG A 10 1.06 -14.76 8.48
CA ARG A 10 1.99 -13.95 9.27
C ARG A 10 2.66 -12.93 8.35
N TYR A 11 3.28 -11.94 8.93
CA TYR A 11 4.06 -10.96 8.20
C TYR A 11 5.38 -10.68 8.89
N ALA A 12 6.36 -10.21 8.13
CA ALA A 12 7.59 -9.63 8.63
C ALA A 12 7.78 -8.21 8.09
N LEU A 13 8.56 -7.44 8.80
CA LEU A 13 9.03 -6.12 8.38
C LEU A 13 10.45 -6.25 7.87
N ILE A 14 10.74 -5.65 6.71
CA ILE A 14 12.10 -5.35 6.26
C ILE A 14 12.28 -3.84 6.46
N ASP A 15 13.35 -3.43 7.13
CA ASP A 15 13.59 -2.02 7.48
C ASP A 15 13.72 -1.17 6.22
N LEU A 16 14.50 -1.63 5.24
CA LEU A 16 14.63 -1.00 3.93
C LEU A 16 14.61 -2.06 2.83
N TYR A 17 13.79 -1.86 1.80
CA TYR A 17 13.65 -2.78 0.68
C TYR A 17 13.59 -2.07 -0.66
N PHE A 18 14.40 -2.55 -1.61
CA PHE A 18 14.47 -2.09 -3.00
C PHE A 18 13.87 -3.16 -3.91
N PRO A 19 12.55 -3.07 -4.21
CA PRO A 19 11.85 -4.11 -4.98
C PRO A 19 12.39 -4.28 -6.39
N GLN A 20 12.90 -3.21 -7.03
CA GLN A 20 13.41 -3.25 -8.40
C GLN A 20 14.64 -4.17 -8.56
N ILE A 21 15.41 -4.36 -7.49
CA ILE A 21 16.61 -5.20 -7.48
C ILE A 21 16.50 -6.36 -6.49
N ASN A 22 15.31 -6.54 -5.88
CA ASN A 22 15.03 -7.53 -4.85
C ASN A 22 16.10 -7.55 -3.73
N TYR A 23 16.35 -6.37 -3.15
CA TYR A 23 17.42 -6.17 -2.17
C TYR A 23 16.86 -5.57 -0.89
N GLY A 24 17.11 -6.24 0.23
CA GLY A 24 16.69 -5.82 1.57
C GLY A 24 17.88 -5.44 2.44
N VAL A 25 17.66 -4.51 3.37
CA VAL A 25 18.60 -4.17 4.44
C VAL A 25 17.84 -4.26 5.77
N GLU A 26 18.44 -4.94 6.73
CA GLU A 26 17.98 -5.09 8.10
C GLU A 26 18.98 -4.43 9.06
N CYS A 27 18.49 -3.72 10.07
CA CYS A 27 19.31 -3.06 11.08
C CYS A 27 19.22 -3.86 12.38
N ASP A 28 20.33 -4.45 12.79
CA ASP A 28 20.41 -5.25 14.02
C ASP A 28 20.74 -4.36 15.22
N GLU A 29 19.77 -4.15 16.09
CA GLU A 29 19.96 -3.43 17.35
C GLU A 29 20.44 -4.35 18.48
N ALA A 30 20.99 -3.79 19.55
CA ALA A 30 21.60 -4.55 20.67
C ALA A 30 20.67 -5.60 21.31
N HIS A 31 19.33 -5.35 21.30
CA HIS A 31 18.37 -6.25 21.93
C HIS A 31 17.99 -7.48 21.07
N HIS A 32 18.45 -7.57 19.81
CA HIS A 32 18.19 -8.71 18.92
C HIS A 32 19.17 -9.90 19.12
N LYS A 33 20.22 -9.75 19.95
CA LYS A 33 21.27 -10.77 20.11
C LYS A 33 20.80 -12.13 20.65
N ASP A 34 19.63 -12.20 21.29
CA ASP A 34 19.12 -13.43 21.92
C ASP A 34 18.14 -14.26 21.07
N ASN A 35 17.85 -13.85 19.82
CA ASN A 35 16.78 -14.45 19.00
C ASN A 35 17.25 -15.15 17.72
N LYS A 36 18.50 -15.56 17.61
CA LYS A 36 19.11 -16.13 16.36
C LYS A 36 18.30 -17.21 15.66
N PHE A 37 17.61 -18.10 16.38
CA PHE A 37 16.78 -19.15 15.77
C PHE A 37 15.49 -18.61 15.16
N LYS A 38 14.89 -17.59 15.79
CA LYS A 38 13.67 -16.94 15.25
C LYS A 38 14.01 -16.11 14.02
N ASP A 39 15.19 -15.48 14.02
CA ASP A 39 15.67 -14.68 12.89
C ASP A 39 15.99 -15.56 11.69
N ALA A 40 16.60 -16.72 11.86
CA ALA A 40 16.86 -17.67 10.79
C ALA A 40 15.55 -18.21 10.15
N ALA A 41 14.54 -18.56 10.96
CA ALA A 41 13.25 -18.99 10.46
C ALA A 41 12.53 -17.85 9.71
N ARG A 42 12.60 -16.62 10.23
CA ARG A 42 12.06 -15.42 9.58
C ARG A 42 12.73 -15.13 8.25
N GLU A 43 14.04 -15.30 8.16
CA GLU A 43 14.81 -15.09 6.93
C GLU A 43 14.43 -16.10 5.83
N ILE A 44 14.21 -17.37 6.20
CA ILE A 44 13.72 -18.41 5.27
C ILE A 44 12.31 -18.06 4.77
N ASP A 45 11.41 -17.61 5.65
CA ASP A 45 10.06 -17.20 5.30
C ASP A 45 10.08 -15.98 4.36
N LEU A 46 10.95 -14.99 4.62
CA LEU A 46 11.15 -13.82 3.76
C LEU A 46 11.70 -14.20 2.39
N GLN A 47 12.72 -15.05 2.35
CA GLN A 47 13.27 -15.55 1.09
C GLN A 47 12.21 -16.30 0.27
N THR A 48 11.42 -17.14 0.92
CA THR A 48 10.35 -17.90 0.23
C THR A 48 9.28 -16.98 -0.33
N ALA A 49 8.83 -15.98 0.44
CA ALA A 49 7.77 -15.07 0.02
C ALA A 49 8.23 -14.13 -1.11
N LEU A 50 9.44 -13.60 -1.04
CA LEU A 50 9.95 -12.63 -2.02
C LEU A 50 10.59 -13.27 -3.25
N SER A 51 11.10 -14.50 -3.15
CA SER A 51 11.56 -15.26 -4.33
C SER A 51 10.41 -15.65 -5.26
N ALA A 52 9.19 -15.80 -4.72
CA ALA A 52 8.01 -16.02 -5.54
C ALA A 52 7.58 -14.77 -6.35
N CYS A 53 8.05 -13.59 -5.96
CA CYS A 53 7.72 -12.32 -6.61
C CYS A 53 8.78 -11.82 -7.61
N SER A 54 9.93 -12.49 -7.70
CA SER A 54 11.05 -12.07 -8.56
C SER A 54 11.85 -13.25 -9.04
N GLU A 55 12.20 -13.28 -10.33
CA GLU A 55 13.11 -14.27 -10.94
C GLU A 55 14.52 -14.22 -10.35
N ASN A 56 14.90 -13.10 -9.74
CA ASN A 56 16.16 -12.91 -9.05
C ASN A 56 15.96 -13.12 -7.56
N GLY A 57 16.71 -14.05 -6.97
CA GLY A 57 16.67 -14.34 -5.54
C GLY A 57 16.83 -13.08 -4.67
N LEU A 58 16.17 -13.07 -3.51
CA LEU A 58 16.29 -12.00 -2.52
C LEU A 58 17.71 -11.93 -1.96
N THR A 59 18.28 -10.74 -1.96
CA THR A 59 19.52 -10.43 -1.22
C THR A 59 19.16 -9.64 0.04
N ILE A 60 19.51 -10.15 1.22
CA ILE A 60 19.39 -9.40 2.48
C ILE A 60 20.79 -9.07 2.99
N ARG A 61 20.99 -7.84 3.42
CA ARG A 61 22.20 -7.38 4.13
C ARG A 61 21.83 -6.87 5.51
N ARG A 62 22.71 -7.15 6.47
CA ARG A 62 22.52 -6.73 7.85
C ARG A 62 23.53 -5.66 8.22
N VAL A 63 23.07 -4.70 8.99
CA VAL A 63 23.85 -3.61 9.55
C VAL A 63 23.75 -3.71 11.07
N ASP A 64 24.87 -4.00 11.74
CA ASP A 64 24.93 -3.98 13.20
C ASP A 64 24.99 -2.51 13.68
N ALA A 65 23.88 -2.03 14.25
CA ALA A 65 23.78 -0.67 14.79
C ALA A 65 24.61 -0.45 16.07
N THR A 66 25.22 -1.49 16.62
CA THR A 66 26.10 -1.38 17.81
C THR A 66 27.57 -1.11 17.48
N LEU A 67 27.92 -1.07 16.20
CA LEU A 67 29.25 -0.69 15.72
C LEU A 67 29.57 0.77 16.05
N ASP A 68 30.86 1.09 16.16
CA ASP A 68 31.29 2.48 16.20
C ASP A 68 30.94 3.21 14.89
N ALA A 69 30.95 4.54 14.93
CA ALA A 69 30.51 5.36 13.80
C ALA A 69 31.30 5.10 12.52
N ASP A 70 32.61 4.86 12.62
CA ASP A 70 33.46 4.66 11.43
C ASP A 70 33.21 3.30 10.81
N ALA A 71 33.11 2.24 11.61
CA ALA A 71 32.75 0.89 11.14
C ALA A 71 31.33 0.85 10.55
N LEU A 72 30.38 1.51 11.21
CA LEU A 72 29.00 1.63 10.72
C LEU A 72 28.95 2.33 9.35
N HIS A 73 29.62 3.46 9.20
CA HIS A 73 29.71 4.18 7.94
C HIS A 73 30.42 3.37 6.85
N ALA A 74 31.46 2.62 7.20
CA ALA A 74 32.13 1.72 6.25
C ALA A 74 31.16 0.65 5.74
N ARG A 75 30.42 0.01 6.66
CA ARG A 75 29.42 -1.00 6.30
C ARG A 75 28.28 -0.46 5.42
N ILE A 76 27.78 0.73 5.73
CA ILE A 76 26.77 1.40 4.91
C ILE A 76 27.32 1.69 3.50
N ARG A 77 28.56 2.16 3.37
CA ARG A 77 29.19 2.41 2.07
C ARG A 77 29.31 1.14 1.23
N GLU A 78 29.68 0.01 1.82
CA GLU A 78 29.72 -1.29 1.14
C GLU A 78 28.34 -1.65 0.56
N ILE A 79 27.29 -1.56 1.37
CA ILE A 79 25.92 -1.85 0.96
C ILE A 79 25.46 -0.92 -0.18
N VAL A 80 25.77 0.38 -0.06
CA VAL A 80 25.45 1.36 -1.12
C VAL A 80 26.19 1.03 -2.42
N CYS A 81 27.45 0.58 -2.35
CA CYS A 81 28.18 0.13 -3.53
C CYS A 81 27.55 -1.10 -4.17
N GLU A 82 27.14 -2.10 -3.38
CA GLU A 82 26.44 -3.29 -3.89
C GLU A 82 25.10 -2.90 -4.57
N ILE A 83 24.33 -2.01 -3.96
CA ILE A 83 23.08 -1.52 -4.54
C ILE A 83 23.34 -0.83 -5.88
N LYS A 84 24.32 0.08 -5.94
CA LYS A 84 24.69 0.79 -7.18
C LYS A 84 25.14 -0.19 -8.26
N GLN A 85 25.91 -1.19 -7.92
CA GLN A 85 26.35 -2.22 -8.85
C GLN A 85 25.15 -3.01 -9.41
N LYS A 86 24.23 -3.50 -8.56
CA LYS A 86 23.02 -4.20 -8.99
C LYS A 86 22.11 -3.34 -9.87
N VAL A 87 22.00 -2.05 -9.58
CA VAL A 87 21.28 -1.09 -10.43
C VAL A 87 21.95 -0.95 -11.79
N ALA A 88 23.27 -0.83 -11.83
CA ALA A 88 24.04 -0.70 -13.07
C ALA A 88 23.96 -1.96 -13.95
N GLU A 89 24.03 -3.15 -13.34
CA GLU A 89 23.89 -4.44 -14.03
C GLU A 89 22.54 -4.60 -14.73
N ARG A 90 21.46 -4.03 -14.15
CA ARG A 90 20.12 -4.07 -14.76
C ARG A 90 19.91 -3.01 -15.83
N GLY A 91 20.60 -1.89 -15.76
CA GLY A 91 20.52 -0.82 -16.75
C GLY A 91 19.07 -0.44 -17.08
N ASN A 92 18.74 -0.46 -18.38
CA ASN A 92 17.40 -0.11 -18.89
C ASN A 92 16.29 -1.13 -18.55
N GLN A 93 16.63 -2.28 -17.97
CA GLN A 93 15.66 -3.29 -17.51
C GLN A 93 15.14 -2.99 -16.09
N LEU A 94 15.70 -1.97 -15.43
CA LEU A 94 15.24 -1.58 -14.11
C LEU A 94 13.83 -0.98 -14.22
N PRO A 95 12.81 -1.54 -13.52
CA PRO A 95 11.49 -0.93 -13.51
C PRO A 95 11.58 0.51 -12.98
N HIS A 96 10.93 1.42 -13.67
CA HIS A 96 10.90 2.82 -13.23
C HIS A 96 10.31 2.91 -11.80
N TRP A 97 10.97 3.65 -10.92
CA TRP A 97 10.39 3.96 -9.61
C TRP A 97 9.23 4.93 -9.82
N LEU A 98 8.01 4.48 -9.53
CA LEU A 98 6.85 5.36 -9.58
C LEU A 98 6.97 6.38 -8.43
N ASN A 99 7.28 7.61 -8.78
CA ASN A 99 7.20 8.74 -7.87
C ASN A 99 5.74 9.26 -7.90
N PRO A 100 4.97 9.14 -6.81
CA PRO A 100 3.57 9.57 -6.80
C PRO A 100 3.36 11.02 -7.22
N GLU A 101 4.32 11.91 -6.94
CA GLU A 101 4.23 13.32 -7.34
C GLU A 101 4.43 13.52 -8.85
N GLU A 102 5.32 12.74 -9.47
CA GLU A 102 5.53 12.77 -10.92
C GLU A 102 4.34 12.17 -11.65
N GLU A 103 3.81 11.05 -11.15
CA GLU A 103 2.61 10.43 -11.69
C GLU A 103 1.42 11.39 -11.62
N TRP A 104 1.20 12.01 -10.45
CA TRP A 104 0.15 13.01 -10.29
C TRP A 104 0.33 14.21 -11.23
N ARG A 105 1.54 14.67 -11.44
CA ARG A 105 1.85 15.74 -12.39
C ARG A 105 1.43 15.37 -13.81
N GLY A 106 1.77 14.16 -14.27
CA GLY A 106 1.35 13.64 -15.58
C GLY A 106 -0.17 13.52 -15.71
N ILE A 107 -0.86 13.05 -14.65
CA ILE A 107 -2.32 13.00 -14.62
C ILE A 107 -2.91 14.42 -14.73
N LYS A 108 -2.38 15.36 -13.97
CA LYS A 108 -2.84 16.76 -13.96
C LYS A 108 -2.63 17.46 -15.32
N GLU A 109 -1.48 17.25 -15.95
CA GLU A 109 -1.18 17.80 -17.28
C GLU A 109 -2.12 17.21 -18.35
N ARG A 110 -2.42 15.94 -18.26
CA ARG A 110 -3.39 15.26 -19.13
C ARG A 110 -4.84 15.69 -18.85
N GLY A 111 -5.14 16.17 -17.65
CA GLY A 111 -6.48 16.59 -17.20
C GLY A 111 -7.50 15.47 -17.01
N ILE A 112 -7.09 14.21 -17.08
CA ILE A 112 -7.96 13.03 -16.99
C ILE A 112 -7.29 12.00 -16.09
N LEU A 113 -8.03 11.55 -15.05
CA LEU A 113 -7.69 10.38 -14.25
C LEU A 113 -8.30 9.14 -14.92
N ARG A 114 -7.49 8.12 -15.19
CA ARG A 114 -7.88 6.87 -15.85
C ARG A 114 -7.86 5.72 -14.86
N VAL A 115 -8.59 4.66 -15.16
CA VAL A 115 -8.63 3.43 -14.34
C VAL A 115 -7.26 2.73 -14.32
N GLU A 116 -6.49 2.88 -15.39
CA GLU A 116 -5.15 2.29 -15.54
C GLU A 116 -4.07 3.06 -14.79
N ASP A 117 -4.37 4.29 -14.31
CA ASP A 117 -3.42 5.05 -13.50
C ASP A 117 -3.24 4.35 -12.15
N VAL A 118 -2.01 4.02 -11.80
CA VAL A 118 -1.65 3.32 -10.54
C VAL A 118 -1.60 4.30 -9.36
N TYR A 119 -2.21 5.46 -9.49
CA TYR A 119 -2.20 6.49 -8.47
C TYR A 119 -3.22 6.21 -7.37
N SER A 120 -2.79 6.29 -6.12
CA SER A 120 -3.66 6.17 -4.95
C SER A 120 -3.66 7.45 -4.11
N PHE A 121 -4.85 7.81 -3.62
CA PHE A 121 -5.01 8.98 -2.75
C PHE A 121 -4.95 8.56 -1.28
N ASN A 122 -4.19 9.26 -0.47
CA ASN A 122 -4.00 8.92 0.93
C ASN A 122 -5.26 9.18 1.78
N THR A 123 -6.01 10.23 1.46
CA THR A 123 -7.19 10.64 2.23
C THR A 123 -8.28 11.21 1.32
N ILE A 124 -9.52 11.29 1.84
CA ILE A 124 -10.61 11.99 1.16
C ILE A 124 -10.29 13.48 0.96
N ALA A 125 -9.58 14.09 1.89
CA ALA A 125 -9.13 15.48 1.75
C ALA A 125 -8.15 15.64 0.58
N ASP A 126 -7.23 14.69 0.39
CA ASP A 126 -6.30 14.66 -0.73
C ASP A 126 -7.05 14.58 -2.09
N ILE A 127 -8.07 13.71 -2.18
CA ILE A 127 -8.97 13.66 -3.35
C ILE A 127 -9.61 15.04 -3.60
N CYS A 128 -10.16 15.66 -2.57
CA CYS A 128 -10.83 16.95 -2.69
C CYS A 128 -9.87 18.06 -3.14
N GLN A 129 -8.68 18.09 -2.60
CA GLN A 129 -7.66 19.08 -2.94
C GLN A 129 -7.13 18.88 -4.37
N LYS A 130 -6.76 17.66 -4.71
CA LYS A 130 -6.13 17.34 -5.99
C LYS A 130 -7.12 17.36 -7.16
N CYS A 131 -8.28 16.72 -6.99
CA CYS A 131 -9.25 16.57 -8.08
C CYS A 131 -10.26 17.71 -8.17
N PHE A 132 -10.53 18.43 -7.08
CA PHE A 132 -11.60 19.44 -7.04
C PHE A 132 -11.13 20.82 -6.54
N GLY A 133 -9.82 21.01 -6.40
CA GLY A 133 -9.23 22.33 -6.06
C GLY A 133 -9.67 22.88 -4.69
N LYS A 134 -10.06 22.01 -3.76
CA LYS A 134 -10.44 22.44 -2.42
C LYS A 134 -9.23 22.92 -1.62
N ASP A 135 -9.46 23.82 -0.67
CA ASP A 135 -8.43 24.37 0.20
C ASP A 135 -7.73 23.27 1.03
N LYS A 136 -6.45 23.48 1.37
CA LYS A 136 -5.67 22.56 2.22
C LYS A 136 -6.28 22.34 3.63
N ASN A 137 -7.06 23.29 4.12
CA ASN A 137 -7.77 23.17 5.38
C ASN A 137 -9.16 22.52 5.25
N TYR A 138 -9.54 22.11 4.04
CA TYR A 138 -10.81 21.43 3.81
C TYR A 138 -10.86 20.12 4.58
N LYS A 139 -11.61 20.12 5.68
CA LYS A 139 -11.81 18.95 6.53
C LYS A 139 -13.13 18.29 6.16
N ILE A 140 -13.07 16.99 5.89
CA ILE A 140 -14.25 16.20 5.61
C ILE A 140 -14.32 15.01 6.54
N GLN A 141 -15.51 14.80 7.11
CA GLN A 141 -15.78 13.70 8.04
C GLN A 141 -16.74 12.65 7.45
N ARG A 142 -17.19 12.86 6.21
CA ARG A 142 -18.19 12.02 5.55
C ARG A 142 -17.59 11.33 4.34
N SER A 143 -18.00 10.09 4.09
CA SER A 143 -17.62 9.33 2.89
C SER A 143 -18.54 9.57 1.70
N PHE A 144 -19.66 10.31 1.89
CA PHE A 144 -20.63 10.63 0.85
C PHE A 144 -21.15 12.07 1.03
N PHE A 145 -20.87 12.95 0.06
CA PHE A 145 -21.24 14.35 0.11
C PHE A 145 -21.19 15.01 -1.28
N ARG A 146 -21.84 16.17 -1.39
CA ARG A 146 -21.79 16.98 -2.62
C ARG A 146 -20.39 17.60 -2.78
N VAL A 147 -19.74 17.39 -3.90
CA VAL A 147 -18.42 17.94 -4.22
C VAL A 147 -18.49 19.06 -5.26
N THR A 148 -19.44 18.97 -6.20
CA THR A 148 -19.83 20.02 -7.15
C THR A 148 -21.36 20.16 -7.13
N ASP A 149 -21.94 21.12 -7.85
CA ASP A 149 -23.38 21.36 -7.84
C ASP A 149 -24.18 20.18 -8.40
N ASP A 150 -23.61 19.44 -9.35
CA ASP A 150 -24.26 18.33 -10.05
C ASP A 150 -23.78 16.94 -9.60
N ARG A 151 -22.68 16.82 -8.84
CA ARG A 151 -22.03 15.54 -8.53
C ARG A 151 -21.84 15.31 -7.06
N MET A 152 -21.99 14.04 -6.68
CA MET A 152 -21.68 13.54 -5.34
C MET A 152 -20.33 12.82 -5.36
N LEU A 153 -19.50 13.06 -4.35
CA LEU A 153 -18.33 12.25 -4.08
C LEU A 153 -18.70 11.12 -3.12
N TRP A 154 -18.33 9.90 -3.49
CA TRP A 154 -18.55 8.72 -2.67
C TRP A 154 -17.23 7.98 -2.47
N CYS A 155 -16.82 7.83 -1.22
CA CYS A 155 -15.57 7.16 -0.82
C CYS A 155 -15.90 5.96 0.08
N PRO A 156 -16.48 4.87 -0.46
CA PRO A 156 -16.83 3.71 0.33
C PRO A 156 -15.57 2.97 0.79
N LYS A 157 -15.67 2.37 1.97
CA LYS A 157 -14.74 1.33 2.39
C LYS A 157 -15.28 0.01 1.88
N LEU A 158 -14.50 -0.71 1.09
CA LEU A 158 -14.89 -2.02 0.60
C LEU A 158 -14.83 -3.06 1.73
N ALA A 159 -15.80 -3.95 1.75
CA ALA A 159 -15.84 -5.06 2.71
C ALA A 159 -14.73 -6.08 2.39
N ILE A 160 -14.17 -6.67 3.45
CA ILE A 160 -13.18 -7.73 3.37
C ILE A 160 -13.85 -9.00 3.85
N LYS A 161 -13.68 -10.10 3.12
CA LYS A 161 -13.98 -11.44 3.63
C LYS A 161 -12.93 -11.81 4.66
N LEU A 162 -13.35 -12.02 5.88
CA LEU A 162 -12.48 -12.54 6.93
C LEU A 162 -12.28 -14.06 6.76
N PRO A 163 -11.19 -14.64 7.30
CA PRO A 163 -10.90 -16.07 7.20
C PRO A 163 -12.02 -16.99 7.72
N ASN A 164 -12.84 -16.51 8.65
CA ASN A 164 -14.00 -17.21 9.17
C ASN A 164 -15.27 -17.10 8.30
N GLY A 165 -15.15 -16.52 7.11
CA GLY A 165 -16.26 -16.28 6.18
C GLY A 165 -17.18 -15.11 6.53
N SER A 166 -16.97 -14.47 7.70
CA SER A 166 -17.71 -13.26 8.03
C SER A 166 -17.17 -12.06 7.25
N LYS A 167 -18.00 -11.05 7.08
CA LYS A 167 -17.60 -9.77 6.45
C LYS A 167 -17.33 -8.77 7.55
N ALA A 168 -16.23 -8.04 7.45
CA ALA A 168 -15.98 -6.91 8.34
C ALA A 168 -17.05 -5.84 8.09
N ALA A 169 -18.07 -5.82 8.94
CA ALA A 169 -19.16 -4.85 8.85
C ALA A 169 -18.62 -3.44 9.06
N GLN A 170 -19.11 -2.51 8.26
CA GLN A 170 -18.89 -1.09 8.48
C GLN A 170 -19.83 -0.55 9.55
N ALA A 171 -19.51 0.61 10.10
CA ALA A 171 -20.38 1.27 11.06
C ALA A 171 -21.81 1.40 10.50
N ARG A 172 -22.81 1.06 11.31
CA ARG A 172 -24.25 1.15 10.98
C ARG A 172 -24.77 0.15 9.94
N GLY A 173 -24.14 -1.02 9.79
CA GLY A 173 -24.64 -2.12 8.97
C GLY A 173 -24.49 -1.94 7.46
N TRP A 174 -23.82 -0.91 6.97
CA TRP A 174 -23.53 -0.75 5.55
C TRP A 174 -22.41 -1.67 5.09
N VAL A 175 -22.64 -2.37 3.99
CA VAL A 175 -21.67 -3.25 3.33
C VAL A 175 -21.48 -2.79 1.91
N ASN A 176 -20.22 -2.65 1.48
CA ASN A 176 -19.85 -2.31 0.11
C ASN A 176 -18.96 -3.41 -0.43
N GLU A 177 -19.44 -4.16 -1.41
CA GLU A 177 -18.71 -5.27 -2.03
C GLU A 177 -18.27 -4.90 -3.44
N LEU A 178 -17.01 -5.19 -3.75
CA LEU A 178 -16.53 -5.11 -5.12
C LEU A 178 -16.83 -6.45 -5.81
N SER A 179 -17.44 -6.37 -7.00
CA SER A 179 -17.66 -7.55 -7.85
C SER A 179 -16.34 -8.22 -8.24
N ALA A 180 -16.39 -9.49 -8.61
CA ALA A 180 -15.21 -10.27 -8.97
C ALA A 180 -14.44 -9.69 -10.18
N ASP A 181 -15.14 -9.02 -11.10
CA ASP A 181 -14.54 -8.35 -12.26
C ASP A 181 -13.99 -6.95 -11.95
N GLY A 182 -14.12 -6.48 -10.69
CA GLY A 182 -13.64 -5.18 -10.24
C GLY A 182 -14.40 -3.97 -10.77
N LYS A 183 -15.53 -4.15 -11.46
CA LYS A 183 -16.22 -3.07 -12.17
C LYS A 183 -17.45 -2.52 -11.44
N THR A 184 -17.99 -3.26 -10.49
CA THR A 184 -19.24 -2.92 -9.81
C THR A 184 -19.08 -2.94 -8.30
N ILE A 185 -19.58 -1.92 -7.62
CA ILE A 185 -19.71 -1.90 -6.16
C ILE A 185 -21.17 -2.12 -5.81
N ILE A 186 -21.42 -3.18 -5.04
CA ILE A 186 -22.74 -3.53 -4.51
C ILE A 186 -22.82 -2.95 -3.10
N GLU A 187 -23.76 -2.03 -2.88
CA GLU A 187 -24.02 -1.41 -1.57
C GLU A 187 -25.33 -1.93 -1.01
N TYR A 188 -25.31 -2.46 0.20
CA TYR A 188 -26.52 -2.88 0.91
C TYR A 188 -26.38 -2.63 2.42
N ASN A 189 -27.50 -2.64 3.14
CA ASN A 189 -27.54 -2.46 4.58
C ASN A 189 -28.10 -3.73 5.24
N ASP A 190 -27.28 -4.44 6.00
CA ASP A 190 -27.65 -5.68 6.70
C ASP A 190 -28.69 -5.45 7.80
N SER A 191 -28.81 -4.24 8.35
CA SER A 191 -29.80 -3.92 9.38
C SER A 191 -31.19 -3.62 8.84
N GLY A 192 -31.35 -3.49 7.51
CA GLY A 192 -32.62 -3.19 6.83
C GLY A 192 -33.26 -1.84 7.16
N THR A 193 -32.54 -0.95 7.87
CA THR A 193 -33.12 0.27 8.45
C THR A 193 -32.78 1.57 7.73
N SER A 194 -32.02 1.50 6.63
CA SER A 194 -31.52 2.72 5.98
C SER A 194 -31.81 2.73 4.49
N GLU A 195 -32.44 3.81 4.03
CA GLU A 195 -32.65 4.07 2.59
C GLU A 195 -31.40 4.68 1.95
N VAL A 196 -31.20 4.35 0.66
CA VAL A 196 -30.13 4.96 -0.15
C VAL A 196 -30.44 6.44 -0.36
N LYS A 197 -29.59 7.32 0.16
CA LYS A 197 -29.73 8.77 -0.05
C LYS A 197 -29.31 9.16 -1.46
N HIS A 198 -30.14 9.97 -2.14
CA HIS A 198 -29.86 10.51 -3.48
C HIS A 198 -29.57 9.44 -4.54
N PRO A 199 -30.47 8.46 -4.76
CA PRO A 199 -30.23 7.34 -5.67
C PRO A 199 -29.99 7.78 -7.14
N ASN A 200 -30.54 8.90 -7.55
CA ASN A 200 -30.52 9.38 -8.94
C ASN A 200 -29.42 10.42 -9.26
N LYS A 201 -28.49 10.67 -8.34
CA LYS A 201 -27.40 11.60 -8.63
C LYS A 201 -26.13 10.88 -9.07
N PRO A 202 -25.44 11.36 -10.12
CA PRO A 202 -24.14 10.84 -10.51
C PRO A 202 -23.16 10.87 -9.35
N ARG A 203 -22.43 9.77 -9.17
CA ARG A 203 -21.43 9.60 -8.12
C ARG A 203 -20.04 9.48 -8.74
N LEU A 204 -19.10 10.28 -8.25
CA LEU A 204 -17.68 10.05 -8.45
C LEU A 204 -17.19 9.16 -7.30
N THR A 205 -16.77 7.97 -7.63
CA THR A 205 -16.46 6.95 -6.63
C THR A 205 -14.96 6.73 -6.50
N PHE A 206 -14.47 6.87 -5.28
CA PHE A 206 -13.10 6.54 -4.89
C PHE A 206 -13.18 5.52 -3.76
N ALA A 207 -13.13 4.25 -4.11
CA ALA A 207 -13.28 3.18 -3.15
C ALA A 207 -11.96 2.93 -2.39
N LYS A 208 -12.05 2.77 -1.07
CA LYS A 208 -10.93 2.36 -0.24
C LYS A 208 -10.98 0.86 -0.05
N ARG A 209 -9.99 0.17 -0.60
CA ARG A 209 -9.74 -1.23 -0.31
C ARG A 209 -8.83 -1.32 0.92
N LYS A 210 -9.13 -2.26 1.80
CA LYS A 210 -8.18 -2.72 2.77
C LYS A 210 -7.56 -4.01 2.25
N ASP A 211 -6.28 -4.21 2.51
CA ASP A 211 -5.67 -5.51 2.28
C ASP A 211 -6.21 -6.55 3.27
N GLU A 212 -5.80 -7.80 3.14
CA GLU A 212 -6.21 -8.90 4.03
C GLU A 212 -5.81 -8.67 5.51
N ARG A 213 -4.93 -7.70 5.77
CA ARG A 213 -4.48 -7.28 7.12
C ARG A 213 -5.32 -6.15 7.70
N GLY A 214 -6.25 -5.62 6.92
CA GLY A 214 -7.06 -4.48 7.32
C GLY A 214 -6.37 -3.13 7.15
N GLU A 215 -5.19 -3.08 6.55
CA GLU A 215 -4.51 -1.85 6.17
C GLU A 215 -5.08 -1.27 4.89
N ALA A 216 -5.04 0.04 4.77
CA ALA A 216 -5.54 0.70 3.58
C ALA A 216 -4.52 0.56 2.45
N ALA A 217 -4.92 -0.08 1.37
CA ALA A 217 -4.22 -0.06 0.10
C ALA A 217 -4.64 1.15 -0.71
#